data_0e080e79f91a37071b0d3b7ba502771a
#
_entry.id   0e080e79f91a37071b0d3b7ba502771a
#
_cell.length_a   1.000
_cell.length_b   1.000
_cell.length_c   1.000
_cell.angle_alpha   90.00
_cell.angle_beta   90.00
_cell.angle_gamma   90.00
#
_symmetry.space_group_name_H-M   'P 1'
#
loop_
_entity.id
_entity.type
_entity.pdbx_description
1 polymer ?
#
loop_
_entity_poly.entity_id
_entity_poly.type
_entity_poly.pdbx_seq_one_letter_code
_entity_poly.pdbx_strand_id
1 'polypeptide(L)'
;MGLKRKWHYRFLIFASALLFSLMAVHPARTENGGEKAQPAGAQAAKTPDPAIIDLSGYQQILAKYRGKPLVVNFWATWCEPCRDEYPLIVELAAEFKAQGVSVVGINMDDDSDMNLVRRFIARTQPHFPNYRQKPGIDLDAFYQGVNPAWKGTMPQTVFYARDGRIGGYFLGTRPRPVFEQAFRDLLAKPSVSNDITAGRSIAGHS
;
A
#
# COMPACT_ATOMS: atom_id res chain seq x y z
N MET A 1 -7.52 -4.84 -58.69
CA MET A 1 -6.76 -6.10 -58.79
C MET A 1 -6.44 -6.53 -57.37
N GLY A 2 -7.11 -7.36 -56.62
CA GLY A 2 -7.84 -8.58 -56.84
C GLY A 2 -6.96 -9.76 -56.44
N LEU A 3 -6.97 -10.25 -55.20
CA LEU A 3 -6.76 -11.66 -54.94
C LEU A 3 -7.40 -12.05 -53.58
N LYS A 4 -8.58 -12.64 -53.69
CA LYS A 4 -9.27 -13.38 -52.64
C LYS A 4 -8.61 -14.76 -52.50
N ARG A 5 -8.12 -15.12 -51.36
CA ARG A 5 -7.71 -16.53 -51.06
C ARG A 5 -8.79 -17.22 -50.23
N LYS A 6 -9.55 -18.04 -50.96
CA LYS A 6 -10.49 -19.00 -50.40
C LYS A 6 -9.70 -20.19 -49.87
N TRP A 7 -9.90 -20.57 -48.61
CA TRP A 7 -9.44 -21.85 -48.07
C TRP A 7 -10.61 -22.83 -48.05
N HIS A 8 -10.45 -23.90 -48.81
CA HIS A 8 -11.40 -25.00 -48.94
C HIS A 8 -11.23 -25.98 -47.78
N TYR A 9 -12.33 -26.23 -47.10
CA TYR A 9 -12.53 -27.39 -46.23
C TYR A 9 -12.56 -28.66 -47.08
N ARG A 10 -11.68 -29.61 -46.80
CA ARG A 10 -11.80 -30.98 -47.29
C ARG A 10 -12.25 -31.89 -46.15
N PHE A 11 -13.51 -32.28 -46.26
CA PHE A 11 -14.08 -33.39 -45.57
C PHE A 11 -13.43 -34.70 -46.02
N LEU A 12 -13.04 -35.55 -45.08
CA LEU A 12 -12.89 -36.97 -45.33
C LEU A 12 -13.60 -37.75 -44.20
N ILE A 13 -14.72 -38.31 -44.62
CA ILE A 13 -15.52 -39.30 -43.94
C ILE A 13 -14.82 -40.64 -44.14
N PHE A 14 -14.56 -41.39 -43.10
CA PHE A 14 -14.42 -42.86 -43.16
C PHE A 14 -15.28 -43.51 -42.10
N ALA A 15 -16.28 -44.24 -42.65
CA ALA A 15 -17.13 -45.15 -41.92
C ALA A 15 -16.55 -46.56 -42.01
N SER A 16 -16.63 -47.35 -40.94
CA SER A 16 -16.74 -48.82 -40.89
C SER A 16 -16.62 -49.23 -39.41
N ALA A 17 -17.62 -49.64 -38.73
CA ALA A 17 -18.44 -50.83 -38.72
C ALA A 17 -17.76 -52.05 -38.04
N LEU A 18 -18.51 -52.50 -37.03
CA LEU A 18 -18.70 -53.90 -36.57
C LEU A 18 -17.89 -54.48 -35.42
N LEU A 19 -18.64 -54.66 -34.31
CA LEU A 19 -18.75 -55.88 -33.50
C LEU A 19 -17.53 -56.40 -32.72
N PHE A 20 -17.61 -56.34 -31.40
CA PHE A 20 -17.61 -57.60 -30.64
C PHE A 20 -18.12 -57.35 -29.20
N SER A 21 -19.20 -58.04 -28.89
CA SER A 21 -19.79 -58.19 -27.59
C SER A 21 -18.93 -59.11 -26.72
N LEU A 22 -18.42 -58.64 -25.60
CA LEU A 22 -17.99 -59.49 -24.49
C LEU A 22 -18.49 -58.91 -23.20
N MET A 23 -19.52 -59.54 -22.64
CA MET A 23 -19.93 -59.36 -21.26
C MET A 23 -18.81 -59.75 -20.32
N ALA A 24 -18.16 -58.74 -19.71
CA ALA A 24 -17.35 -58.96 -18.52
C ALA A 24 -18.17 -58.50 -17.31
N VAL A 25 -18.64 -59.49 -16.56
CA VAL A 25 -19.19 -59.31 -15.23
C VAL A 25 -18.10 -58.74 -14.34
N HIS A 26 -18.22 -57.45 -14.01
CA HIS A 26 -17.34 -56.84 -13.01
C HIS A 26 -18.04 -56.97 -11.65
N PRO A 27 -17.35 -57.49 -10.62
CA PRO A 27 -17.87 -57.45 -9.25
C PRO A 27 -17.99 -56.01 -8.80
N ALA A 28 -19.10 -55.68 -8.21
CA ALA A 28 -19.37 -54.40 -7.59
C ALA A 28 -18.25 -54.06 -6.57
N ARG A 29 -17.35 -53.16 -6.96
CA ARG A 29 -16.39 -52.56 -6.05
C ARG A 29 -17.13 -51.47 -5.33
N THR A 30 -17.45 -51.71 -4.08
CA THR A 30 -17.93 -50.68 -3.13
C THR A 30 -16.82 -49.62 -3.04
N GLU A 31 -16.99 -48.54 -3.77
CA GLU A 31 -16.20 -47.35 -3.56
C GLU A 31 -16.66 -46.71 -2.26
N ASN A 32 -15.94 -47.00 -1.19
CA ASN A 32 -15.96 -46.15 -0.01
C ASN A 32 -15.60 -44.74 -0.47
N GLY A 33 -16.59 -43.85 -0.49
CA GLY A 33 -16.42 -42.45 -0.68
C GLY A 33 -15.45 -41.89 0.39
N GLY A 34 -14.16 -41.95 0.08
CA GLY A 34 -13.18 -41.15 0.75
C GLY A 34 -13.47 -39.71 0.40
N GLU A 35 -14.35 -39.09 1.19
CA GLU A 35 -14.46 -37.65 1.27
C GLU A 35 -13.05 -37.11 1.54
N LYS A 36 -12.42 -36.62 0.48
CA LYS A 36 -11.19 -35.83 0.63
C LYS A 36 -11.62 -34.62 1.45
N ALA A 37 -11.32 -34.69 2.75
CA ALA A 37 -11.36 -33.51 3.61
C ALA A 37 -10.57 -32.42 2.89
N GLN A 38 -11.28 -31.48 2.31
CA GLN A 38 -10.72 -30.19 1.91
C GLN A 38 -9.98 -29.64 3.13
N PRO A 39 -8.71 -29.29 3.03
CA PRO A 39 -8.05 -28.64 4.17
C PRO A 39 -8.92 -27.44 4.52
N ALA A 40 -9.46 -27.47 5.75
CA ALA A 40 -10.21 -26.36 6.32
C ALA A 40 -9.44 -25.09 6.00
N GLY A 41 -10.10 -24.21 5.25
CA GLY A 41 -9.47 -23.01 4.72
C GLY A 41 -8.65 -22.34 5.81
N ALA A 42 -7.40 -22.14 5.54
CA ALA A 42 -6.57 -21.25 6.33
C ALA A 42 -7.36 -19.94 6.43
N GLN A 43 -7.97 -19.70 7.59
CA GLN A 43 -8.59 -18.42 7.89
C GLN A 43 -7.48 -17.40 7.72
N ALA A 44 -7.51 -16.68 6.59
CA ALA A 44 -6.61 -15.56 6.37
C ALA A 44 -6.69 -14.70 7.61
N ALA A 45 -5.58 -14.60 8.35
CA ALA A 45 -5.51 -13.83 9.58
C ALA A 45 -6.10 -12.47 9.27
N LYS A 46 -7.22 -12.13 9.91
CA LYS A 46 -7.93 -10.87 9.66
C LYS A 46 -6.93 -9.75 9.91
N THR A 47 -6.51 -9.07 8.86
CA THR A 47 -5.70 -7.85 9.03
C THR A 47 -6.48 -6.93 9.95
N PRO A 48 -5.92 -6.53 11.11
CA PRO A 48 -6.64 -5.68 12.06
C PRO A 48 -6.98 -4.36 11.37
N ASP A 49 -8.13 -3.80 11.75
CA ASP A 49 -8.55 -2.49 11.25
C ASP A 49 -7.50 -1.43 11.58
N PRO A 50 -7.27 -0.45 10.68
CA PRO A 50 -6.42 0.68 10.99
C PRO A 50 -6.88 1.40 12.25
N ALA A 51 -5.95 1.62 13.19
CA ALA A 51 -6.26 2.35 14.43
C ALA A 51 -6.73 3.79 14.10
N ILE A 52 -7.78 4.22 14.80
CA ILE A 52 -8.38 5.55 14.59
C ILE A 52 -7.51 6.61 15.27
N ILE A 53 -7.26 7.71 14.56
CA ILE A 53 -6.49 8.86 15.07
C ILE A 53 -7.20 10.18 14.76
N ASP A 54 -7.04 11.13 15.63
CA ASP A 54 -7.28 12.56 15.43
C ASP A 54 -5.94 13.31 15.25
N LEU A 55 -5.97 14.64 15.27
CA LEU A 55 -4.75 15.45 15.14
C LEU A 55 -3.73 15.16 16.26
N SER A 56 -4.21 14.94 17.49
CA SER A 56 -3.34 14.57 18.61
C SER A 56 -2.67 13.21 18.38
N GLY A 57 -3.44 12.19 17.94
CA GLY A 57 -2.90 10.89 17.55
C GLY A 57 -1.89 10.98 16.40
N TYR A 58 -2.16 11.87 15.43
CA TYR A 58 -1.20 12.15 14.36
C TYR A 58 0.12 12.72 14.89
N GLN A 59 0.07 13.68 15.80
CA GLN A 59 1.26 14.24 16.44
C GLN A 59 2.05 13.19 17.24
N GLN A 60 1.36 12.25 17.90
CA GLN A 60 2.00 11.13 18.58
C GLN A 60 2.74 10.21 17.59
N ILE A 61 2.16 9.98 16.40
CA ILE A 61 2.84 9.24 15.33
C ILE A 61 4.13 9.98 14.94
N LEU A 62 4.07 11.28 14.69
CA LEU A 62 5.27 12.06 14.35
C LEU A 62 6.34 11.98 15.45
N ALA A 63 5.93 12.06 16.72
CA ALA A 63 6.84 11.93 17.87
C ALA A 63 7.53 10.55 17.91
N LYS A 64 6.79 9.46 17.64
CA LYS A 64 7.31 8.09 17.57
C LYS A 64 8.42 7.91 16.52
N TYR A 65 8.35 8.66 15.42
CA TYR A 65 9.30 8.54 14.32
C TYR A 65 10.42 9.60 14.36
N ARG A 66 10.49 10.45 15.41
CA ARG A 66 11.61 11.40 15.55
C ARG A 66 12.95 10.68 15.48
N GLY A 67 13.91 11.32 14.83
CA GLY A 67 15.24 10.76 14.55
C GLY A 67 15.32 9.92 13.28
N LYS A 68 14.17 9.63 12.64
CA LYS A 68 14.09 8.87 11.39
C LYS A 68 13.40 9.69 10.31
N PRO A 69 13.82 9.56 9.04
CA PRO A 69 13.03 10.08 7.92
C PRO A 69 11.69 9.39 7.88
N LEU A 70 10.60 10.15 7.75
CA LEU A 70 9.25 9.62 7.71
C LEU A 70 8.47 10.16 6.51
N VAL A 71 7.81 9.27 5.80
CA VAL A 71 6.85 9.61 4.74
C VAL A 71 5.45 9.26 5.24
N VAL A 72 4.54 10.21 5.18
CA VAL A 72 3.13 9.99 5.51
C VAL A 72 2.30 10.21 4.26
N ASN A 73 1.60 9.16 3.83
CA ASN A 73 0.71 9.19 2.67
C ASN A 73 -0.75 9.17 3.14
N PHE A 74 -1.53 10.18 2.75
CA PHE A 74 -2.96 10.28 2.98
C PHE A 74 -3.72 9.78 1.77
N TRP A 75 -4.62 8.82 1.98
CA TRP A 75 -5.33 8.11 0.92
C TRP A 75 -6.76 7.74 1.33
N ALA A 76 -7.61 7.44 0.33
CA ALA A 76 -8.95 6.92 0.58
C ALA A 76 -9.40 5.97 -0.53
N THR A 77 -10.36 5.10 -0.23
CA THR A 77 -10.89 4.14 -1.23
C THR A 77 -11.77 4.81 -2.28
N TRP A 78 -12.41 5.92 -1.96
CA TRP A 78 -13.19 6.73 -2.89
C TRP A 78 -12.31 7.63 -3.79
N CYS A 79 -11.05 7.81 -3.46
CA CYS A 79 -10.10 8.63 -4.22
C CYS A 79 -9.39 7.74 -5.27
N GLU A 80 -9.83 7.84 -6.53
CA GLU A 80 -9.25 7.06 -7.63
C GLU A 80 -7.74 7.30 -7.79
N PRO A 81 -7.23 8.56 -7.87
CA PRO A 81 -5.79 8.80 -8.00
C PRO A 81 -4.98 8.29 -6.79
N CYS A 82 -5.60 8.23 -5.60
CA CYS A 82 -4.94 7.61 -4.44
C CYS A 82 -4.75 6.10 -4.63
N ARG A 83 -5.78 5.41 -5.15
CA ARG A 83 -5.72 3.97 -5.38
C ARG A 83 -4.68 3.61 -6.43
N ASP A 84 -4.48 4.45 -7.42
CA ASP A 84 -3.52 4.25 -8.50
C ASP A 84 -2.07 4.50 -8.01
N GLU A 85 -1.88 5.49 -7.14
CA GLU A 85 -0.57 5.84 -6.59
C GLU A 85 -0.12 4.90 -5.45
N TYR A 86 -1.04 4.38 -4.65
CA TYR A 86 -0.72 3.65 -3.43
C TYR A 86 0.20 2.43 -3.63
N PRO A 87 0.07 1.61 -4.70
CA PRO A 87 1.03 0.53 -4.99
C PRO A 87 2.46 1.03 -5.14
N LEU A 88 2.67 2.19 -5.78
CA LEU A 88 3.98 2.82 -5.88
C LEU A 88 4.54 3.20 -4.49
N ILE A 89 3.69 3.72 -3.60
CA ILE A 89 4.11 4.02 -2.22
C ILE A 89 4.53 2.73 -1.49
N VAL A 90 3.82 1.62 -1.71
CA VAL A 90 4.17 0.31 -1.11
C VAL A 90 5.53 -0.19 -1.62
N GLU A 91 5.79 -0.09 -2.91
CA GLU A 91 7.08 -0.45 -3.52
C GLU A 91 8.22 0.41 -2.97
N LEU A 92 8.07 1.73 -2.98
CA LEU A 92 9.09 2.66 -2.47
C LEU A 92 9.34 2.47 -0.97
N ALA A 93 8.29 2.20 -0.19
CA ALA A 93 8.44 1.87 1.23
C ALA A 93 9.35 0.65 1.44
N ALA A 94 9.22 -0.39 0.61
CA ALA A 94 10.07 -1.57 0.67
C ALA A 94 11.51 -1.27 0.22
N GLU A 95 11.68 -0.54 -0.89
CA GLU A 95 12.98 -0.18 -1.46
C GLU A 95 13.83 0.68 -0.50
N PHE A 96 13.21 1.66 0.15
CA PHE A 96 13.91 2.61 1.02
C PHE A 96 13.97 2.21 2.51
N LYS A 97 13.31 1.10 2.88
CA LYS A 97 13.30 0.60 4.26
C LYS A 97 14.70 0.32 4.81
N ALA A 98 15.55 -0.36 4.04
CA ALA A 98 16.91 -0.68 4.44
C ALA A 98 17.79 0.57 4.59
N GLN A 99 17.42 1.67 3.96
CA GLN A 99 18.08 2.98 4.07
C GLN A 99 17.56 3.79 5.26
N GLY A 100 16.60 3.26 6.02
CA GLY A 100 16.08 3.84 7.25
C GLY A 100 14.88 4.76 7.08
N VAL A 101 14.27 4.84 5.88
CA VAL A 101 13.01 5.58 5.68
C VAL A 101 11.86 4.78 6.27
N SER A 102 11.04 5.44 7.05
CA SER A 102 9.76 4.91 7.54
C SER A 102 8.62 5.46 6.70
N VAL A 103 7.58 4.64 6.48
CA VAL A 103 6.36 5.06 5.80
C VAL A 103 5.15 4.78 6.70
N VAL A 104 4.15 5.64 6.66
CA VAL A 104 2.86 5.51 7.36
C VAL A 104 1.75 5.89 6.39
N GLY A 105 0.69 5.09 6.31
CA GLY A 105 -0.53 5.41 5.61
C GLY A 105 -1.58 6.00 6.57
N ILE A 106 -2.26 7.05 6.16
CA ILE A 106 -3.44 7.60 6.86
C ILE A 106 -4.63 7.50 5.91
N ASN A 107 -5.56 6.64 6.26
CA ASN A 107 -6.79 6.47 5.51
C ASN A 107 -7.83 7.53 5.92
N MET A 108 -8.52 8.10 4.93
CA MET A 108 -9.47 9.18 5.08
C MET A 108 -10.93 8.76 4.82
N ASP A 109 -11.21 7.45 4.78
CA ASP A 109 -12.56 6.92 4.62
C ASP A 109 -13.36 7.01 5.93
N ASP A 110 -14.68 7.10 5.78
CA ASP A 110 -15.64 7.02 6.88
C ASP A 110 -15.90 5.57 7.33
N ASP A 111 -16.62 5.39 8.44
CA ASP A 111 -16.96 4.08 9.00
C ASP A 111 -17.74 3.19 8.03
N SER A 112 -18.60 3.78 7.19
CA SER A 112 -19.37 3.08 6.17
C SER A 112 -18.50 2.32 5.16
N ASP A 113 -17.29 2.80 4.90
CA ASP A 113 -16.41 2.30 3.85
C ASP A 113 -15.35 1.31 4.34
N MET A 114 -15.38 0.93 5.63
CA MET A 114 -14.38 0.04 6.23
C MET A 114 -14.22 -1.30 5.51
N ASN A 115 -15.26 -1.82 4.88
CA ASN A 115 -15.15 -3.05 4.08
C ASN A 115 -14.31 -2.82 2.81
N LEU A 116 -14.37 -1.61 2.22
CA LEU A 116 -13.53 -1.22 1.08
C LEU A 116 -12.08 -1.08 1.52
N VAL A 117 -11.85 -0.41 2.65
CA VAL A 117 -10.53 -0.21 3.26
C VAL A 117 -9.83 -1.55 3.53
N ARG A 118 -10.52 -2.49 4.20
CA ARG A 118 -9.96 -3.84 4.49
C ARG A 118 -9.56 -4.58 3.21
N ARG A 119 -10.44 -4.57 2.19
CA ARG A 119 -10.16 -5.22 0.89
C ARG A 119 -9.00 -4.57 0.17
N PHE A 120 -8.89 -3.24 0.24
CA PHE A 120 -7.80 -2.50 -0.39
C PHE A 120 -6.46 -2.83 0.27
N ILE A 121 -6.36 -2.76 1.60
CA ILE A 121 -5.16 -3.11 2.37
C ILE A 121 -4.78 -4.58 2.14
N ALA A 122 -5.75 -5.50 2.16
CA ALA A 122 -5.49 -6.92 1.91
C ALA A 122 -4.94 -7.19 0.50
N ARG A 123 -5.37 -6.42 -0.49
CA ARG A 123 -4.88 -6.53 -1.88
C ARG A 123 -3.51 -5.90 -2.08
N THR A 124 -3.27 -4.73 -1.49
CA THR A 124 -2.02 -3.98 -1.68
C THR A 124 -0.91 -4.41 -0.74
N GLN A 125 -1.25 -5.09 0.36
CA GLN A 125 -0.32 -5.67 1.34
C GLN A 125 0.80 -4.70 1.78
N PRO A 126 0.49 -3.49 2.25
CA PRO A 126 1.51 -2.55 2.68
C PRO A 126 2.31 -3.11 3.87
N HIS A 127 3.64 -3.06 3.78
CA HIS A 127 4.54 -3.48 4.85
C HIS A 127 4.85 -2.35 5.86
N PHE A 128 3.92 -1.40 5.98
CA PHE A 128 3.97 -0.27 6.90
C PHE A 128 2.60 -0.07 7.59
N PRO A 129 2.56 0.56 8.77
CA PRO A 129 1.32 0.78 9.49
C PRO A 129 0.39 1.72 8.74
N ASN A 130 -0.90 1.38 8.77
CA ASN A 130 -1.99 2.23 8.35
C ASN A 130 -2.82 2.63 9.57
N TYR A 131 -3.17 3.90 9.61
CA TYR A 131 -4.11 4.48 10.56
C TYR A 131 -5.30 5.01 9.79
N ARG A 132 -6.37 5.38 10.49
CA ARG A 132 -7.55 6.00 9.90
C ARG A 132 -7.91 7.27 10.66
N GLN A 133 -8.25 8.31 9.95
CA GLN A 133 -8.75 9.52 10.58
C GLN A 133 -10.04 9.23 11.36
N LYS A 134 -10.22 9.90 12.49
CA LYS A 134 -11.41 9.78 13.33
C LYS A 134 -12.61 10.39 12.61
N PRO A 135 -13.72 9.64 12.42
CA PRO A 135 -14.92 10.18 11.80
C PRO A 135 -15.49 11.38 12.58
N GLY A 136 -16.06 12.34 11.86
CA GLY A 136 -16.75 13.49 12.46
C GLY A 136 -15.86 14.56 13.08
N ILE A 137 -14.55 14.53 12.85
CA ILE A 137 -13.68 15.64 13.25
C ILE A 137 -13.81 16.83 12.29
N ASP A 138 -13.38 17.99 12.74
CA ASP A 138 -13.16 19.14 11.86
C ASP A 138 -12.00 18.84 10.90
N LEU A 139 -12.34 18.51 9.65
CA LEU A 139 -11.37 18.14 8.63
C LEU A 139 -10.47 19.30 8.23
N ASP A 140 -10.98 20.53 8.22
CA ASP A 140 -10.16 21.70 7.87
C ASP A 140 -9.10 21.96 8.93
N ALA A 141 -9.46 21.85 10.20
CA ALA A 141 -8.51 21.93 11.31
C ALA A 141 -7.49 20.79 11.26
N PHE A 142 -7.92 19.55 10.92
CA PHE A 142 -7.02 18.42 10.76
C PHE A 142 -6.04 18.66 9.60
N TYR A 143 -6.52 19.04 8.42
CA TYR A 143 -5.67 19.31 7.26
C TYR A 143 -4.61 20.38 7.55
N GLN A 144 -5.04 21.51 8.13
CA GLN A 144 -4.15 22.61 8.48
C GLN A 144 -3.13 22.21 9.56
N GLY A 145 -3.54 21.38 10.51
CA GLY A 145 -2.66 20.85 11.55
C GLY A 145 -1.62 19.87 11.04
N VAL A 146 -1.89 19.20 9.92
CA VAL A 146 -0.92 18.34 9.22
C VAL A 146 0.03 19.16 8.36
N ASN A 147 -0.52 20.01 7.51
CA ASN A 147 0.22 20.87 6.58
C ASN A 147 -0.64 22.09 6.24
N PRO A 148 -0.22 23.32 6.60
CA PRO A 148 -1.02 24.54 6.36
C PRO A 148 -1.40 24.78 4.89
N ALA A 149 -0.62 24.21 3.95
CA ALA A 149 -0.92 24.30 2.52
C ALA A 149 -2.02 23.30 2.07
N TRP A 150 -2.38 22.32 2.91
CA TRP A 150 -3.37 21.31 2.55
C TRP A 150 -4.80 21.82 2.76
N LYS A 151 -5.60 21.72 1.73
CA LYS A 151 -7.03 22.12 1.70
C LYS A 151 -7.92 20.94 1.27
N GLY A 152 -7.54 19.70 1.63
CA GLY A 152 -8.28 18.49 1.28
C GLY A 152 -7.92 17.85 -0.06
N THR A 153 -6.95 18.39 -0.80
CA THR A 153 -6.48 17.74 -2.05
C THR A 153 -5.91 16.36 -1.76
N MET A 154 -6.37 15.34 -2.50
CA MET A 154 -5.97 13.94 -2.35
C MET A 154 -5.40 13.38 -3.65
N PRO A 155 -4.42 12.45 -3.60
CA PRO A 155 -3.66 12.08 -2.41
C PRO A 155 -2.81 13.21 -1.87
N GLN A 156 -2.43 13.14 -0.60
CA GLN A 156 -1.36 13.97 -0.07
C GLN A 156 -0.24 13.09 0.46
N THR A 157 1.01 13.45 0.16
CA THR A 157 2.18 12.82 0.77
C THR A 157 3.05 13.89 1.43
N VAL A 158 3.37 13.70 2.71
CA VAL A 158 4.22 14.60 3.49
C VAL A 158 5.52 13.88 3.86
N PHE A 159 6.64 14.55 3.63
CA PHE A 159 7.98 14.07 3.93
C PHE A 159 8.51 14.79 5.16
N TYR A 160 8.77 14.05 6.25
CA TYR A 160 9.31 14.58 7.50
C TYR A 160 10.79 14.24 7.63
N ALA A 161 11.61 15.26 7.81
CA ALA A 161 13.03 15.09 8.11
C ALA A 161 13.25 14.47 9.50
N ARG A 162 14.47 14.03 9.79
CA ARG A 162 14.81 13.39 11.08
C ARG A 162 14.50 14.27 12.30
N ASP A 163 14.53 15.57 12.16
CA ASP A 163 14.18 16.53 13.21
C ASP A 163 12.66 16.71 13.43
N GLY A 164 11.84 16.01 12.61
CA GLY A 164 10.39 16.07 12.65
C GLY A 164 9.77 17.24 11.89
N ARG A 165 10.58 18.09 11.23
CA ARG A 165 10.06 19.17 10.37
C ARG A 165 9.64 18.65 9.01
N ILE A 166 8.66 19.30 8.41
CA ILE A 166 8.26 19.02 7.03
C ILE A 166 9.42 19.37 6.10
N GLY A 167 9.95 18.38 5.43
CA GLY A 167 11.01 18.51 4.45
C GLY A 167 10.52 18.72 3.03
N GLY A 168 9.25 18.38 2.77
CA GLY A 168 8.57 18.53 1.49
C GLY A 168 7.19 17.89 1.55
N TYR A 169 6.36 18.14 0.55
CA TYR A 169 5.05 17.51 0.41
C TYR A 169 4.59 17.50 -1.05
N PHE A 170 3.69 16.59 -1.37
CA PHE A 170 2.97 16.54 -2.63
C PHE A 170 1.46 16.66 -2.38
N LEU A 171 0.80 17.48 -3.15
CA LEU A 171 -0.66 17.57 -3.27
C LEU A 171 -1.06 17.01 -4.64
N GLY A 172 -1.83 15.93 -4.66
CA GLY A 172 -2.11 15.13 -5.86
C GLY A 172 -0.95 14.19 -6.22
N THR A 173 -1.20 13.34 -7.23
CA THR A 173 -0.26 12.29 -7.68
C THR A 173 1.03 12.83 -8.26
N ARG A 174 2.09 12.03 -8.16
CA ARG A 174 3.38 12.28 -8.83
C ARG A 174 3.88 10.99 -9.47
N PRO A 175 4.63 11.09 -10.59
CA PRO A 175 5.23 9.92 -11.21
C PRO A 175 6.39 9.39 -10.36
N ARG A 176 6.70 8.09 -10.52
CA ARG A 176 7.76 7.38 -9.78
C ARG A 176 9.08 8.15 -9.64
N PRO A 177 9.69 8.71 -10.72
CA PRO A 177 10.98 9.40 -10.58
C PRO A 177 10.96 10.58 -9.60
N VAL A 178 9.80 11.28 -9.51
CA VAL A 178 9.63 12.43 -8.59
C VAL A 178 9.55 11.94 -7.14
N PHE A 179 8.84 10.84 -6.89
CA PHE A 179 8.82 10.21 -5.56
C PHE A 179 10.20 9.69 -5.15
N GLU A 180 10.87 8.94 -6.02
CA GLU A 180 12.21 8.43 -5.74
C GLU A 180 13.20 9.55 -5.39
N GLN A 181 13.12 10.66 -6.12
CA GLN A 181 13.98 11.81 -5.80
C GLN A 181 13.63 12.40 -4.43
N ALA A 182 12.34 12.54 -4.09
CA ALA A 182 11.92 13.03 -2.78
C ALA A 182 12.37 12.11 -1.62
N PHE A 183 12.33 10.78 -1.82
CA PHE A 183 12.86 9.82 -0.84
C PHE A 183 14.38 9.96 -0.67
N ARG A 184 15.13 10.12 -1.77
CA ARG A 184 16.59 10.38 -1.73
C ARG A 184 16.92 11.70 -1.04
N ASP A 185 16.19 12.76 -1.36
CA ASP A 185 16.38 14.09 -0.75
C ASP A 185 16.10 14.06 0.76
N LEU A 186 15.10 13.26 1.16
CA LEU A 186 14.77 13.08 2.57
C LEU A 186 15.90 12.39 3.35
N LEU A 187 16.61 11.44 2.72
CA LEU A 187 17.77 10.77 3.31
C LEU A 187 18.99 11.69 3.41
N ALA A 188 19.19 12.57 2.42
CA ALA A 188 20.31 13.48 2.37
C ALA A 188 20.24 14.62 3.41
N LYS A 189 19.03 14.89 3.98
CA LYS A 189 18.86 15.91 5.01
C LYS A 189 19.53 15.46 6.32
N PRO A 190 20.53 16.22 6.84
CA PRO A 190 21.23 15.85 8.07
C PRO A 190 20.25 15.84 9.25
N SER A 191 20.48 14.92 10.21
CA SER A 191 19.98 15.11 11.55
C SER A 191 20.59 16.39 12.10
N VAL A 192 19.78 17.30 12.64
CA VAL A 192 20.35 18.43 13.40
C VAL A 192 21.08 17.81 14.59
N SER A 193 22.40 17.69 14.48
CA SER A 193 23.23 17.41 15.64
C SER A 193 23.07 18.63 16.56
N ASN A 194 22.61 18.37 17.79
CA ASN A 194 22.70 19.35 18.88
C ASN A 194 24.17 19.55 19.24
N ASP A 195 24.95 20.11 18.34
CA ASP A 195 26.27 20.68 18.67
C ASP A 195 26.09 22.05 19.37
N ILE A 196 25.36 22.03 20.50
CA ILE A 196 25.42 23.05 21.51
C ILE A 196 26.29 22.50 22.65
N THR A 197 27.52 22.12 22.35
CA THR A 197 28.54 21.89 23.39
C THR A 197 29.93 22.11 22.84
N ALA A 198 30.22 23.35 22.44
CA ALA A 198 31.58 23.84 22.37
C ALA A 198 31.52 25.33 22.63
N GLY A 199 31.02 25.71 23.79
CA GLY A 199 31.36 26.97 24.40
C GLY A 199 32.87 26.96 24.69
N ARG A 200 33.66 27.36 23.71
CA ARG A 200 35.08 27.66 23.92
C ARG A 200 35.16 28.87 24.83
N SER A 201 35.35 28.61 26.12
CA SER A 201 35.86 29.59 27.07
C SER A 201 37.21 30.07 26.57
N ILE A 202 37.23 31.22 25.95
CA ILE A 202 38.47 32.00 25.81
C ILE A 202 38.61 32.78 27.10
N ALA A 203 39.28 32.13 28.10
CA ALA A 203 39.82 32.82 29.24
C ALA A 203 40.93 33.76 28.72
N GLY A 204 40.73 35.06 28.96
CA GLY A 204 41.72 36.08 28.71
C GLY A 204 43.00 35.84 29.49
N HIS A 205 44.12 36.17 28.87
CA HIS A 205 45.35 36.48 29.59
C HIS A 205 45.60 37.98 29.42
N SER A 206 45.75 38.60 30.55
CA SER A 206 46.18 39.94 30.90
C SER A 206 47.27 40.49 30.05
#